data_e721ac6071bb2acda8333be82791c30b
#
_entry.id   e721ac6071bb2acda8333be82791c30b
#
_cell.length_a   1.000
_cell.length_b   1.000
_cell.length_c   1.000
_cell.angle_alpha   90.00
_cell.angle_beta   90.00
_cell.angle_gamma   90.00
#
_symmetry.space_group_name_H-M   'P 1'
#
loop_
_entity.id
_entity.type
_entity.pdbx_description
1 polymer ?
#
loop_
_entity_poly.entity_id
_entity_poly.type
_entity_poly.pdbx_seq_one_letter_code
_entity_poly.pdbx_strand_id
1 'polypeptide(L)'
;QGQYQLDDQGIQVGIRGHAFPDGVEPDRFVRIDFAPRQVSSLTDGRAQPLDIIRLEPLVLAQLSGAHADREIIRLNELPPRFVDLLIAVEDRGFYDHAGISVTGILRAALNNVLAGRFAQGGSTLTQQLMKNLYLTRERTLSRKALEAIYAILIDAGFSKERILEAYVN
;
A
#
# COMPACT_ATOMS: atom_id res chain seq x y z
N GLN A 1 -16.22 -2.30 -20.32
CA GLN A 1 -17.49 -3.03 -20.11
C GLN A 1 -17.40 -4.33 -20.88
N GLY A 2 -17.64 -5.48 -20.20
CA GLY A 2 -17.63 -6.79 -20.83
C GLY A 2 -18.73 -6.88 -21.89
N GLN A 3 -18.43 -7.51 -23.02
CA GLN A 3 -19.41 -7.77 -24.05
C GLN A 3 -20.13 -9.09 -23.73
N TYR A 4 -21.45 -9.08 -23.70
CA TYR A 4 -22.21 -10.29 -23.58
C TYR A 4 -23.41 -10.26 -24.55
N GLN A 5 -23.81 -11.42 -24.99
CA GLN A 5 -25.00 -11.63 -25.81
C GLN A 5 -25.84 -12.74 -25.18
N LEU A 6 -27.12 -12.46 -24.95
CA LEU A 6 -28.07 -13.39 -24.36
C LEU A 6 -28.99 -13.91 -25.45
N ASP A 7 -29.28 -15.21 -25.44
CA ASP A 7 -30.31 -15.85 -26.25
C ASP A 7 -31.22 -16.77 -25.37
N ASP A 8 -32.20 -17.41 -25.95
CA ASP A 8 -33.18 -18.22 -25.21
C ASP A 8 -32.58 -19.48 -24.53
N GLN A 9 -31.37 -19.88 -24.89
CA GLN A 9 -30.72 -21.08 -24.38
C GLN A 9 -29.49 -20.81 -23.53
N GLY A 10 -28.89 -19.63 -23.62
CA GLY A 10 -27.66 -19.36 -22.92
C GLY A 10 -27.15 -17.93 -23.05
N ILE A 11 -25.93 -17.76 -22.64
CA ILE A 11 -25.22 -16.50 -22.72
C ILE A 11 -23.85 -16.70 -23.36
N GLN A 12 -23.50 -15.84 -24.27
CA GLN A 12 -22.14 -15.71 -24.79
C GLN A 12 -21.45 -14.53 -24.13
N VAL A 13 -20.30 -14.75 -23.53
CA VAL A 13 -19.53 -13.74 -22.77
C VAL A 13 -18.14 -13.59 -23.36
N GLY A 14 -17.75 -12.35 -23.61
CA GLY A 14 -16.36 -12.01 -23.91
C GLY A 14 -15.56 -11.89 -22.61
N ILE A 15 -14.63 -12.81 -22.39
CA ILE A 15 -13.73 -12.82 -21.24
C ILE A 15 -12.43 -12.11 -21.64
N ARG A 16 -12.02 -11.13 -20.84
CA ARG A 16 -10.73 -10.48 -21.04
C ARG A 16 -9.61 -11.34 -20.48
N GLY A 17 -8.51 -11.38 -21.20
CA GLY A 17 -7.31 -12.03 -20.74
C GLY A 17 -6.79 -11.42 -19.43
N HIS A 18 -6.30 -12.28 -18.58
CA HIS A 18 -5.76 -11.88 -17.29
C HIS A 18 -4.58 -12.77 -16.89
N ALA A 19 -3.58 -12.17 -16.24
CA ALA A 19 -2.47 -12.91 -15.67
C ALA A 19 -2.83 -13.38 -14.26
N PHE A 20 -2.97 -14.70 -14.09
CA PHE A 20 -3.13 -15.34 -12.79
C PHE A 20 -1.76 -15.80 -12.26
N PRO A 21 -1.61 -16.09 -10.96
CA PRO A 21 -0.35 -16.56 -10.40
C PRO A 21 0.19 -17.86 -11.02
N ASP A 22 -0.71 -18.67 -11.58
CA ASP A 22 -0.42 -19.97 -12.20
C ASP A 22 -0.42 -19.97 -13.73
N GLY A 23 -0.65 -18.82 -14.37
CA GLY A 23 -0.61 -18.70 -15.83
C GLY A 23 -1.39 -17.50 -16.37
N VAL A 24 -1.31 -17.32 -17.68
CA VAL A 24 -2.03 -16.25 -18.38
C VAL A 24 -3.22 -16.85 -19.14
N GLU A 25 -4.41 -16.33 -18.86
CA GLU A 25 -5.61 -16.60 -19.65
C GLU A 25 -5.72 -15.58 -20.78
N PRO A 26 -5.87 -16.01 -22.04
CA PRO A 26 -6.06 -15.10 -23.17
C PRO A 26 -7.49 -14.54 -23.25
N ASP A 27 -7.65 -13.47 -24.03
CA ASP A 27 -8.98 -12.99 -24.45
C ASP A 27 -9.71 -14.11 -25.20
N ARG A 28 -10.94 -14.40 -24.81
CA ARG A 28 -11.78 -15.41 -25.47
C ARG A 28 -13.25 -15.17 -25.30
N PHE A 29 -14.04 -15.69 -26.24
CA PHE A 29 -15.49 -15.80 -26.08
C PHE A 29 -15.83 -17.18 -25.51
N VAL A 30 -16.75 -17.19 -24.57
CA VAL A 30 -17.25 -18.41 -23.94
C VAL A 30 -18.77 -18.44 -24.04
N ARG A 31 -19.34 -19.58 -24.42
CA ARG A 31 -20.74 -19.83 -24.39
C ARG A 31 -21.11 -20.68 -23.18
N ILE A 32 -22.13 -20.24 -22.47
CA ILE A 32 -22.70 -20.90 -21.29
C ILE A 32 -24.16 -21.20 -21.60
N ASP A 33 -24.49 -22.46 -21.72
CA ASP A 33 -25.87 -22.88 -21.90
C ASP A 33 -26.50 -23.32 -20.58
N PHE A 34 -27.78 -23.03 -20.41
CA PHE A 34 -28.48 -23.27 -19.15
C PHE A 34 -29.54 -24.37 -19.31
N ALA A 35 -29.65 -25.20 -18.28
CA ALA A 35 -30.83 -26.03 -18.02
C ALA A 35 -31.61 -25.43 -16.83
N PRO A 36 -32.84 -25.86 -16.51
CA PRO A 36 -33.71 -25.13 -15.57
C PRO A 36 -33.14 -24.79 -14.18
N ARG A 37 -32.05 -25.42 -13.74
CA ARG A 37 -31.40 -25.13 -12.45
C ARG A 37 -29.90 -25.33 -12.47
N GLN A 38 -29.27 -25.45 -13.63
CA GLN A 38 -27.84 -25.73 -13.74
C GLN A 38 -27.30 -25.24 -15.08
N VAL A 39 -26.00 -25.06 -15.14
CA VAL A 39 -25.27 -24.90 -16.39
C VAL A 39 -25.26 -26.26 -17.08
N SER A 40 -25.71 -26.33 -18.34
CA SER A 40 -25.75 -27.56 -19.11
C SER A 40 -24.49 -27.78 -19.93
N SER A 41 -23.89 -26.71 -20.43
CA SER A 41 -22.63 -26.78 -21.16
C SER A 41 -21.80 -25.51 -21.04
N LEU A 42 -20.49 -25.66 -21.15
CA LEU A 42 -19.52 -24.59 -21.28
C LEU A 42 -18.68 -24.86 -22.51
N THR A 43 -18.63 -23.93 -23.44
CA THR A 43 -17.81 -24.08 -24.64
C THR A 43 -17.03 -22.80 -24.96
N ASP A 44 -15.88 -22.93 -25.60
CA ASP A 44 -15.14 -21.79 -26.14
C ASP A 44 -15.73 -21.27 -27.47
N GLY A 45 -15.14 -20.22 -28.03
CA GLY A 45 -15.54 -19.65 -29.32
C GLY A 45 -15.39 -20.58 -30.52
N ARG A 46 -14.79 -21.77 -30.33
CA ARG A 46 -14.66 -22.84 -31.34
C ARG A 46 -15.54 -24.06 -31.03
N ALA A 47 -16.49 -23.89 -30.11
CA ALA A 47 -17.38 -24.95 -29.63
C ALA A 47 -16.65 -26.14 -28.95
N GLN A 48 -15.41 -25.92 -28.45
CA GLN A 48 -14.73 -26.91 -27.65
C GLN A 48 -15.22 -26.87 -26.20
N PRO A 49 -15.48 -28.04 -25.57
CA PRO A 49 -15.96 -28.08 -24.20
C PRO A 49 -14.89 -27.54 -23.25
N LEU A 50 -15.34 -26.83 -22.23
CA LEU A 50 -14.53 -26.28 -21.14
C LEU A 50 -15.01 -26.86 -19.82
N ASP A 51 -14.07 -27.32 -18.99
CA ASP A 51 -14.38 -27.78 -17.63
C ASP A 51 -14.53 -26.62 -16.64
N ILE A 52 -13.78 -25.53 -16.87
CA ILE A 52 -13.77 -24.38 -15.99
C ILE A 52 -13.58 -23.08 -16.79
N ILE A 53 -14.18 -22.03 -16.30
CA ILE A 53 -13.96 -20.66 -16.78
C ILE A 53 -13.36 -19.85 -15.66
N ARG A 54 -12.25 -19.17 -15.95
CA ARG A 54 -11.68 -18.17 -15.06
C ARG A 54 -12.11 -16.81 -15.56
N LEU A 55 -12.78 -16.07 -14.69
CA LEU A 55 -13.15 -14.68 -14.94
C LEU A 55 -12.05 -13.76 -14.41
N GLU A 56 -11.91 -12.61 -15.03
CA GLU A 56 -11.10 -11.51 -14.51
C GLU A 56 -11.46 -11.26 -13.03
N PRO A 57 -10.48 -11.15 -12.13
CA PRO A 57 -10.77 -10.92 -10.72
C PRO A 57 -11.54 -9.62 -10.53
N LEU A 58 -12.71 -9.73 -9.91
CA LEU A 58 -13.46 -8.55 -9.50
C LEU A 58 -12.93 -8.08 -8.15
N VAL A 59 -12.56 -6.81 -8.06
CA VAL A 59 -12.28 -6.18 -6.76
C VAL A 59 -13.59 -6.11 -5.98
N LEU A 60 -13.81 -7.07 -5.09
CA LEU A 60 -15.01 -7.16 -4.26
C LEU A 60 -15.00 -6.14 -3.12
N ALA A 61 -13.82 -5.86 -2.57
CA ALA A 61 -13.60 -4.84 -1.57
C ALA A 61 -12.14 -4.40 -1.61
N GLN A 62 -11.93 -3.12 -1.54
CA GLN A 62 -10.64 -2.55 -1.18
C GLN A 62 -10.68 -2.30 0.33
N LEU A 63 -9.86 -3.00 1.11
CA LEU A 63 -9.70 -2.73 2.52
C LEU A 63 -8.82 -1.49 2.69
N SER A 64 -9.30 -0.38 2.16
CA SER A 64 -8.73 0.93 2.42
C SER A 64 -9.25 1.38 3.78
N GLY A 65 -8.37 1.79 4.68
CA GLY A 65 -8.78 2.59 5.83
C GLY A 65 -9.59 3.78 5.31
N ALA A 66 -10.59 4.21 6.03
CA ALA A 66 -11.78 4.98 5.62
C ALA A 66 -11.64 6.17 4.64
N HIS A 67 -10.44 6.53 4.17
CA HIS A 67 -10.24 7.72 3.31
C HIS A 67 -9.04 7.68 2.34
N ALA A 68 -8.44 6.53 2.00
CA ALA A 68 -7.36 6.54 1.02
C ALA A 68 -7.19 5.21 0.29
N ASP A 69 -7.20 5.23 -1.02
CA ASP A 69 -6.60 4.20 -1.85
C ASP A 69 -5.09 4.27 -1.63
N ARG A 70 -4.51 3.24 -1.00
CA ARG A 70 -3.06 3.16 -0.82
C ARG A 70 -2.47 2.33 -1.94
N GLU A 71 -1.75 2.97 -2.81
CA GLU A 71 -0.89 2.33 -3.80
C GLU A 71 0.52 2.23 -3.20
N ILE A 72 1.06 1.01 -3.15
CA ILE A 72 2.42 0.80 -2.65
C ILE A 72 3.40 1.22 -3.73
N ILE A 73 4.16 2.25 -3.45
CA ILE A 73 5.13 2.85 -4.36
C ILE A 73 6.55 2.50 -3.89
N ARG A 74 7.41 2.08 -4.79
CA ARG A 74 8.83 1.88 -4.49
C ARG A 74 9.55 3.22 -4.43
N LEU A 75 10.58 3.31 -3.59
CA LEU A 75 11.33 4.54 -3.42
C LEU A 75 11.93 5.07 -4.74
N ASN A 76 12.35 4.19 -5.63
CA ASN A 76 12.90 4.54 -6.96
C ASN A 76 11.84 5.03 -7.96
N GLU A 77 10.56 4.87 -7.68
CA GLU A 77 9.43 5.39 -8.48
C GLU A 77 9.08 6.83 -8.10
N LEU A 78 9.56 7.29 -6.94
CA LEU A 78 9.38 8.67 -6.50
C LEU A 78 10.37 9.62 -7.19
N PRO A 79 9.94 10.86 -7.50
CA PRO A 79 10.87 11.86 -7.97
C PRO A 79 12.00 12.09 -6.95
N PRO A 80 13.29 12.07 -7.36
CA PRO A 80 14.41 12.24 -6.41
C PRO A 80 14.30 13.49 -5.55
N ARG A 81 13.87 14.61 -6.13
CA ARG A 81 13.65 15.87 -5.41
C ARG A 81 12.58 15.80 -4.31
N PHE A 82 11.62 14.88 -4.45
CA PHE A 82 10.59 14.69 -3.42
C PHE A 82 11.20 14.09 -2.16
N VAL A 83 12.03 13.07 -2.33
CA VAL A 83 12.73 12.40 -1.23
C VAL A 83 13.67 13.36 -0.50
N ASP A 84 14.46 14.13 -1.26
CA ASP A 84 15.36 15.14 -0.70
C ASP A 84 14.58 16.20 0.09
N LEU A 85 13.48 16.67 -0.44
CA LEU A 85 12.63 17.67 0.23
C LEU A 85 11.99 17.10 1.49
N LEU A 86 11.48 15.86 1.45
CA LEU A 86 10.92 15.18 2.61
C LEU A 86 11.92 15.10 3.74
N ILE A 87 13.13 14.64 3.45
CA ILE A 87 14.22 14.53 4.43
C ILE A 87 14.62 15.92 4.94
N ALA A 88 14.76 16.90 4.07
CA ALA A 88 15.13 18.26 4.44
C ALA A 88 14.13 18.94 5.37
N VAL A 89 12.84 18.64 5.22
CA VAL A 89 11.77 19.24 6.01
C VAL A 89 11.54 18.47 7.31
N GLU A 90 11.43 17.14 7.22
CA GLU A 90 11.02 16.32 8.36
C GLU A 90 12.19 15.89 9.24
N ASP A 91 13.33 15.52 8.64
CA ASP A 91 14.45 14.94 9.36
C ASP A 91 15.78 15.09 8.62
N ARG A 92 16.38 16.28 8.69
CA ARG A 92 17.62 16.60 7.95
C ARG A 92 18.80 15.67 8.22
N GLY A 93 18.83 15.05 9.41
CA GLY A 93 19.85 14.13 9.82
C GLY A 93 19.46 12.66 9.67
N PHE A 94 18.46 12.34 8.83
CA PHE A 94 17.90 11.01 8.72
C PHE A 94 18.95 9.90 8.50
N TYR A 95 19.93 10.16 7.68
CA TYR A 95 21.02 9.21 7.38
C TYR A 95 22.12 9.16 8.46
N ASP A 96 22.16 10.14 9.37
CA ASP A 96 23.27 10.31 10.31
C ASP A 96 22.98 9.77 11.72
N HIS A 97 21.73 9.46 12.04
CA HIS A 97 21.32 8.97 13.37
C HIS A 97 20.76 7.55 13.33
N ALA A 98 20.74 6.88 14.48
CA ALA A 98 20.22 5.53 14.68
C ALA A 98 18.78 5.58 15.27
N GLY A 99 17.80 6.01 14.46
CA GLY A 99 16.39 6.06 14.83
C GLY A 99 15.97 7.28 15.65
N ILE A 100 16.88 7.88 16.43
CA ILE A 100 16.65 9.08 17.24
C ILE A 100 17.72 10.12 16.94
N SER A 101 17.33 11.38 16.78
CA SER A 101 18.24 12.51 16.61
C SER A 101 18.33 13.32 17.91
N VAL A 102 19.38 13.09 18.70
CA VAL A 102 19.64 13.88 19.92
C VAL A 102 19.84 15.36 19.57
N THR A 103 20.61 15.63 18.52
CA THR A 103 20.84 17.00 18.03
C THR A 103 19.54 17.67 17.55
N GLY A 104 18.66 16.90 16.90
CA GLY A 104 17.34 17.37 16.48
C GLY A 104 16.45 17.74 17.67
N ILE A 105 16.46 16.91 18.72
CA ILE A 105 15.70 17.16 19.96
C ILE A 105 16.21 18.42 20.66
N LEU A 106 17.52 18.57 20.82
CA LEU A 106 18.12 19.74 21.47
C LEU A 106 17.85 21.02 20.68
N ARG A 107 17.99 20.97 19.37
CA ARG A 107 17.67 22.10 18.48
C ARG A 107 16.21 22.50 18.60
N ALA A 108 15.28 21.54 18.55
CA ALA A 108 13.85 21.80 18.69
C ALA A 108 13.52 22.38 20.07
N ALA A 109 14.11 21.86 21.14
CA ALA A 109 13.94 22.36 22.49
C ALA A 109 14.37 23.83 22.60
N LEU A 110 15.58 24.14 22.09
CA LEU A 110 16.10 25.51 22.10
C LEU A 110 15.22 26.48 21.31
N ASN A 111 14.82 26.10 20.10
CA ASN A 111 13.97 26.92 19.25
C ASN A 111 12.59 27.18 19.89
N ASN A 112 12.01 26.17 20.54
CA ASN A 112 10.74 26.28 21.22
C ASN A 112 10.81 27.23 22.44
N VAL A 113 11.90 27.15 23.20
CA VAL A 113 12.17 28.06 24.33
C VAL A 113 12.33 29.49 23.83
N LEU A 114 13.16 29.71 22.79
CA LEU A 114 13.39 31.04 22.22
C LEU A 114 12.12 31.65 21.58
N ALA A 115 11.29 30.80 20.98
CA ALA A 115 10.04 31.24 20.36
C ALA A 115 8.87 31.41 21.37
N GLY A 116 9.03 30.98 22.62
CA GLY A 116 7.96 30.99 23.64
C GLY A 116 6.74 30.12 23.28
N ARG A 117 6.87 29.23 22.28
CA ARG A 117 5.80 28.35 21.81
C ARG A 117 6.38 27.09 21.15
N PHE A 118 5.54 26.07 20.98
CA PHE A 118 5.90 24.89 20.17
C PHE A 118 5.99 25.27 18.68
N ALA A 119 7.19 25.65 18.23
CA ALA A 119 7.47 26.07 16.87
C ALA A 119 8.07 24.93 16.01
N GLN A 120 8.79 23.97 16.62
CA GLN A 120 9.48 22.91 15.90
C GLN A 120 9.36 21.56 16.62
N GLY A 121 9.15 20.49 15.86
CA GLY A 121 9.23 19.10 16.34
C GLY A 121 10.66 18.55 16.26
N GLY A 122 11.03 17.70 17.21
CA GLY A 122 12.33 17.02 17.24
C GLY A 122 12.21 15.50 16.99
N SER A 123 11.10 15.02 16.45
CA SER A 123 10.90 13.59 16.15
C SER A 123 11.47 13.27 14.77
N THR A 124 12.16 12.12 14.66
CA THR A 124 12.70 11.61 13.40
C THR A 124 11.63 10.95 12.53
N LEU A 125 11.93 10.74 11.24
CA LEU A 125 11.08 9.97 10.32
C LEU A 125 10.82 8.55 10.84
N THR A 126 11.85 7.89 11.39
CA THR A 126 11.71 6.55 12.00
C THR A 126 10.75 6.56 13.18
N GLN A 127 10.82 7.58 14.06
CA GLN A 127 9.87 7.73 15.16
C GLN A 127 8.44 7.98 14.68
N GLN A 128 8.26 8.79 13.65
CA GLN A 128 6.95 9.06 13.05
C GLN A 128 6.36 7.79 12.42
N LEU A 129 7.17 7.00 11.72
CA LEU A 129 6.76 5.71 11.17
C LEU A 129 6.27 4.76 12.28
N MET A 130 7.04 4.60 13.35
CA MET A 130 6.64 3.73 14.47
C MET A 130 5.36 4.19 15.14
N LYS A 131 5.20 5.50 15.33
CA LYS A 131 3.94 6.07 15.83
C LYS A 131 2.75 5.69 14.95
N ASN A 132 2.90 5.77 13.64
CA ASN A 132 1.81 5.55 12.70
C ASN A 132 1.44 4.06 12.55
N LEU A 133 2.42 3.15 12.65
CA LEU A 133 2.22 1.72 12.46
C LEU A 133 1.76 0.98 13.72
N TYR A 134 2.32 1.31 14.87
CA TYR A 134 2.23 0.47 16.06
C TYR A 134 1.66 1.13 17.31
N LEU A 135 1.52 2.45 17.32
CA LEU A 135 1.18 3.17 18.54
C LEU A 135 -0.19 3.85 18.46
N THR A 136 -0.83 3.99 19.62
CA THR A 136 -2.10 4.70 19.74
C THR A 136 -1.93 6.21 19.58
N ARG A 137 -3.03 6.92 19.31
CA ARG A 137 -3.03 8.40 19.17
C ARG A 137 -2.90 9.14 20.50
N GLU A 138 -2.79 8.43 21.62
CA GLU A 138 -2.63 9.05 22.94
C GLU A 138 -1.31 9.81 23.05
N ARG A 139 -1.34 10.95 23.70
CA ARG A 139 -0.15 11.82 23.90
C ARG A 139 0.41 11.64 25.30
N THR A 140 0.98 10.46 25.59
CA THR A 140 1.63 10.15 26.87
C THR A 140 3.15 10.08 26.75
N LEU A 141 3.86 10.33 27.84
CA LEU A 141 5.32 10.17 27.89
C LEU A 141 5.75 8.72 27.70
N SER A 142 4.99 7.77 28.26
CA SER A 142 5.22 6.33 28.08
C SER A 142 5.14 5.92 26.61
N ARG A 143 4.11 6.38 25.90
CA ARG A 143 4.00 6.17 24.45
C ARG A 143 5.20 6.77 23.70
N LYS A 144 5.66 7.98 24.10
CA LYS A 144 6.80 8.61 23.45
C LYS A 144 8.12 7.86 23.71
N ALA A 145 8.26 7.26 24.88
CA ALA A 145 9.40 6.38 25.18
C ALA A 145 9.37 5.10 24.33
N LEU A 146 8.19 4.45 24.18
CA LEU A 146 8.04 3.29 23.31
C LEU A 146 8.32 3.61 21.85
N GLU A 147 7.84 4.75 21.35
CA GLU A 147 8.15 5.26 20.01
C GLU A 147 9.67 5.36 19.78
N ALA A 148 10.39 5.89 20.75
CA ALA A 148 11.84 6.00 20.70
C ALA A 148 12.55 4.63 20.68
N ILE A 149 12.13 3.70 21.53
CA ILE A 149 12.69 2.34 21.58
C ILE A 149 12.44 1.61 20.24
N TYR A 150 11.22 1.65 19.73
CA TYR A 150 10.90 1.02 18.45
C TYR A 150 11.68 1.66 17.29
N ALA A 151 11.86 2.98 17.29
CA ALA A 151 12.64 3.66 16.27
C ALA A 151 14.11 3.19 16.27
N ILE A 152 14.73 2.99 17.43
CA ILE A 152 16.09 2.45 17.54
C ILE A 152 16.15 1.01 17.03
N LEU A 153 15.20 0.17 17.42
CA LEU A 153 15.17 -1.25 17.01
C LEU A 153 14.99 -1.41 15.50
N ILE A 154 14.11 -0.63 14.91
CA ILE A 154 13.87 -0.66 13.46
C ILE A 154 15.08 -0.12 12.70
N ASP A 155 15.68 0.96 13.17
CA ASP A 155 16.86 1.54 12.54
C ASP A 155 18.09 0.61 12.61
N ALA A 156 18.20 -0.20 13.67
CA ALA A 156 19.23 -1.22 13.80
C ALA A 156 18.98 -2.46 12.92
N GLY A 157 17.72 -2.76 12.57
CA GLY A 157 17.34 -3.96 11.83
C GLY A 157 17.13 -3.76 10.32
N PHE A 158 16.92 -2.52 9.87
CA PHE A 158 16.56 -2.22 8.48
C PHE A 158 17.41 -1.08 7.93
N SER A 159 17.66 -1.10 6.62
CA SER A 159 18.37 0.01 5.96
C SER A 159 17.51 1.28 5.92
N LYS A 160 18.16 2.43 5.82
CA LYS A 160 17.49 3.74 5.74
C LYS A 160 16.52 3.84 4.56
N GLU A 161 16.88 3.25 3.43
CA GLU A 161 16.03 3.19 2.24
C GLU A 161 14.75 2.43 2.51
N ARG A 162 14.82 1.28 3.20
CA ARG A 162 13.62 0.50 3.57
C ARG A 162 12.72 1.22 4.56
N ILE A 163 13.32 1.91 5.53
CA ILE A 163 12.56 2.73 6.49
C ILE A 163 11.86 3.88 5.76
N LEU A 164 12.54 4.54 4.84
CA LEU A 164 11.99 5.63 4.05
C LEU A 164 10.89 5.14 3.10
N GLU A 165 11.08 3.98 2.45
CA GLU A 165 10.05 3.35 1.62
C GLU A 165 8.79 3.02 2.44
N ALA A 166 8.95 2.47 3.64
CA ALA A 166 7.84 2.22 4.54
C ALA A 166 7.15 3.52 5.04
N TYR A 167 7.89 4.61 5.16
CA TYR A 167 7.34 5.90 5.60
C TYR A 167 6.46 6.56 4.53
N VAL A 168 6.82 6.43 3.25
CA VAL A 168 6.07 7.04 2.14
C VAL A 168 4.82 6.24 1.73
N ASN A 169 4.69 4.99 2.19
CA ASN A 169 3.54 4.10 1.96
C ASN A 169 2.62 4.03 3.18
#